data_ed631b950c8c05b311b07923662debb5
#
_entry.id   ed631b950c8c05b311b07923662debb5
#
_cell.length_a   1.000
_cell.length_b   1.000
_cell.length_c   1.000
_cell.angle_alpha   90.00
_cell.angle_beta   90.00
_cell.angle_gamma   90.00
#
_symmetry.space_group_name_H-M   'P 1'
#
loop_
_entity.id
_entity.type
_entity.pdbx_description
1 polymer ?
#
loop_
_entity_poly.entity_id
_entity_poly.type
_entity_poly.pdbx_seq_one_letter_code
_entity_poly.pdbx_strand_id
1 'polypeptide(L)'
;MNVVGLNSLIVGTIECEKDVFVAGRFEGTIVTKGALHIYPEGEVRGKVKAKDVTVAGRIQGELEVTNRLRVMNSANLQANINTRFLDWEEGAELEGEVRTFY
;
A
#
# COMPACT_ATOMS: atom_id res chain seq x y z
N MET A 1 -14.38 1.93 -8.25
CA MET A 1 -13.00 1.41 -8.41
C MET A 1 -12.10 2.51 -8.94
N ASN A 2 -11.00 2.79 -8.25
CA ASN A 2 -10.02 3.79 -8.65
C ASN A 2 -8.73 3.10 -9.08
N VAL A 3 -8.19 3.53 -10.22
CA VAL A 3 -7.00 2.92 -10.81
C VAL A 3 -5.98 4.00 -11.13
N VAL A 4 -4.73 3.79 -10.68
CA VAL A 4 -3.59 4.56 -11.14
C VAL A 4 -2.87 3.70 -12.17
N GLY A 5 -2.97 4.07 -13.43
CA GLY A 5 -2.46 3.28 -14.54
C GLY A 5 -0.96 3.33 -14.72
N LEU A 6 -0.44 2.43 -15.57
CA LEU A 6 0.99 2.41 -15.94
C LEU A 6 1.42 3.75 -16.53
N ASN A 7 2.63 4.16 -16.20
CA ASN A 7 3.24 5.42 -16.68
C ASN A 7 2.48 6.67 -16.23
N SER A 8 1.58 6.54 -15.29
CA SER A 8 0.86 7.67 -14.70
C SER A 8 1.58 8.16 -13.46
N LEU A 9 1.53 9.46 -13.22
CA LEU A 9 1.93 10.07 -11.96
C LEU A 9 0.75 10.87 -11.43
N ILE A 10 0.27 10.52 -10.25
CA ILE A 10 -0.80 11.26 -9.59
C ILE A 10 -0.26 11.79 -8.27
N VAL A 11 -0.46 13.08 -8.03
CA VAL A 11 -0.08 13.76 -6.79
C VAL A 11 -1.34 14.33 -6.16
N GLY A 12 -1.54 14.05 -4.89
CA GLY A 12 -2.70 14.58 -4.17
C GLY A 12 -3.27 13.60 -3.16
N THR A 13 -4.58 13.64 -2.98
CA THR A 13 -5.28 12.80 -2.01
C THR A 13 -6.37 12.01 -2.70
N ILE A 14 -6.40 10.71 -2.43
CA ILE A 14 -7.47 9.82 -2.86
C ILE A 14 -8.26 9.40 -1.62
N GLU A 15 -9.56 9.67 -1.64
CA GLU A 15 -10.49 9.16 -0.63
C GLU A 15 -11.56 8.34 -1.34
N CYS A 16 -11.76 7.11 -0.88
CA CYS A 16 -12.63 6.17 -1.57
C CYS A 16 -13.22 5.18 -0.57
N GLU A 17 -14.39 4.65 -0.88
CA GLU A 17 -15.01 3.59 -0.08
C GLU A 17 -14.80 2.21 -0.68
N LYS A 18 -14.26 2.15 -1.88
CA LYS A 18 -14.06 0.92 -2.64
C LYS A 18 -12.58 0.63 -2.87
N ASP A 19 -12.30 -0.46 -3.53
CA ASP A 19 -10.94 -0.89 -3.82
C ASP A 19 -10.21 0.10 -4.72
N VAL A 20 -8.90 0.24 -4.48
CA VAL A 20 -8.01 1.09 -5.26
C VAL A 20 -6.90 0.21 -5.82
N PHE A 21 -6.59 0.40 -7.10
CA PHE A 21 -5.55 -0.35 -7.79
C PHE A 21 -4.47 0.62 -8.29
N VAL A 22 -3.21 0.34 -7.96
CA VAL A 22 -2.09 1.20 -8.33
C VAL A 22 -1.09 0.42 -9.17
N ALA A 23 -0.94 0.81 -10.44
CA ALA A 23 0.06 0.28 -11.36
C ALA A 23 1.07 1.33 -11.82
N GLY A 24 0.85 2.60 -11.48
CA GLY A 24 1.78 3.70 -11.75
C GLY A 24 2.31 4.29 -10.47
N ARG A 25 2.63 5.58 -10.50
CA ARG A 25 3.15 6.29 -9.33
C ARG A 25 2.09 7.15 -8.68
N PHE A 26 2.07 7.11 -7.38
CA PHE A 26 1.21 7.97 -6.58
C PHE A 26 2.03 8.64 -5.47
N GLU A 27 1.85 9.94 -5.32
CA GLU A 27 2.45 10.70 -4.21
C GLU A 27 1.34 11.43 -3.46
N GLY A 28 1.31 11.28 -2.14
CA GLY A 28 0.33 11.95 -1.29
C GLY A 28 -0.34 11.00 -0.32
N THR A 29 -1.66 11.10 -0.20
CA THR A 29 -2.43 10.34 0.77
C THR A 29 -3.50 9.50 0.08
N ILE A 30 -3.58 8.23 0.45
CA ILE A 30 -4.66 7.35 0.02
C ILE A 30 -5.42 6.88 1.25
N VAL A 31 -6.72 7.13 1.26
CA VAL A 31 -7.63 6.65 2.30
C VAL A 31 -8.75 5.88 1.62
N THR A 32 -8.89 4.62 1.95
CA THR A 32 -9.99 3.81 1.45
C THR A 32 -10.54 2.91 2.55
N LYS A 33 -11.84 2.66 2.49
CA LYS A 33 -12.49 1.69 3.38
C LYS A 33 -12.47 0.28 2.80
N GLY A 34 -12.03 0.13 1.56
CA GLY A 34 -11.87 -1.14 0.90
C GLY A 34 -10.42 -1.59 0.90
N ALA A 35 -10.03 -2.32 -0.15
CA ALA A 35 -8.68 -2.83 -0.31
C ALA A 35 -7.85 -1.95 -1.23
N LEU A 36 -6.55 -1.89 -0.96
CA LEU A 36 -5.58 -1.27 -1.84
C LEU A 36 -4.70 -2.37 -2.44
N HIS A 37 -4.60 -2.39 -3.76
CA HIS A 37 -3.74 -3.32 -4.48
C HIS A 37 -2.66 -2.54 -5.21
N ILE A 38 -1.40 -2.85 -4.92
CA ILE A 38 -0.26 -2.22 -5.58
C ILE A 38 0.43 -3.30 -6.42
N TYR A 39 0.39 -3.12 -7.73
CA TYR A 39 1.01 -4.03 -8.69
C TYR A 39 2.53 -3.89 -8.70
N PRO A 40 3.27 -4.85 -9.27
CA PRO A 40 4.75 -4.79 -9.29
C PRO A 40 5.32 -3.51 -9.89
N GLU A 41 4.61 -2.88 -10.81
CA GLU A 41 5.00 -1.61 -11.42
C GLU A 41 4.56 -0.40 -10.61
N GLY A 42 3.76 -0.61 -9.57
CA GLY A 42 3.22 0.49 -8.76
C GLY A 42 4.20 1.01 -7.74
N GLU A 43 4.08 2.29 -7.46
CA GLU A 43 4.86 2.94 -6.41
C GLU A 43 3.98 3.96 -5.68
N VAL A 44 3.98 3.91 -4.37
CA VAL A 44 3.23 4.86 -3.55
C VAL A 44 4.20 5.53 -2.57
N ARG A 45 4.16 6.85 -2.54
CA ARG A 45 4.92 7.66 -1.58
C ARG A 45 3.96 8.51 -0.78
N GLY A 46 4.07 8.44 0.55
CA GLY A 46 3.26 9.24 1.46
C GLY A 46 2.53 8.36 2.46
N LYS A 47 1.25 8.64 2.66
CA LYS A 47 0.44 7.93 3.66
C LYS A 47 -0.63 7.08 3.00
N VAL A 48 -0.80 5.88 3.52
CA VAL A 48 -1.86 4.98 3.07
C VAL A 48 -2.64 4.51 4.28
N LYS A 49 -3.96 4.64 4.21
CA LYS A 49 -4.86 4.08 5.19
C LYS A 49 -5.92 3.27 4.46
N ALA A 50 -5.97 1.98 4.74
CA ALA A 50 -6.89 1.08 4.07
C ALA A 50 -7.31 -0.05 5.01
N LYS A 51 -8.35 -0.76 4.63
CA LYS A 51 -8.78 -1.94 5.38
C LYS A 51 -7.85 -3.11 5.11
N ASP A 52 -7.64 -3.44 3.85
CA ASP A 52 -6.74 -4.49 3.41
C ASP A 52 -5.77 -3.92 2.39
N VAL A 53 -4.52 -4.35 2.44
CA VAL A 53 -3.52 -3.91 1.47
C VAL A 53 -2.78 -5.11 0.94
N THR A 54 -2.66 -5.21 -0.38
CA THR A 54 -1.82 -6.18 -1.05
C THR A 54 -0.74 -5.42 -1.82
N VAL A 55 0.51 -5.65 -1.48
CA VAL A 55 1.63 -4.94 -2.05
C VAL A 55 2.51 -5.89 -2.83
N ALA A 56 2.67 -5.63 -4.12
CA ALA A 56 3.63 -6.30 -4.98
C ALA A 56 4.66 -5.32 -5.56
N GLY A 57 4.45 -4.02 -5.33
CA GLY A 57 5.33 -2.95 -5.78
C GLY A 57 6.07 -2.27 -4.63
N ARG A 58 6.14 -0.94 -4.67
CA ARG A 58 6.88 -0.15 -3.68
C ARG A 58 5.99 0.77 -2.89
N ILE A 59 6.26 0.86 -1.59
CA ILE A 59 5.66 1.86 -0.72
C ILE A 59 6.75 2.56 0.08
N GLN A 60 6.68 3.89 0.13
CA GLN A 60 7.54 4.71 0.99
C GLN A 60 6.68 5.65 1.82
N GLY A 61 6.92 5.70 3.12
CA GLY A 61 6.22 6.60 4.03
C GLY A 61 5.53 5.90 5.18
N GLU A 62 4.21 6.04 5.28
CA GLU A 62 3.43 5.43 6.34
C GLU A 62 2.30 4.57 5.77
N LEU A 63 2.08 3.43 6.40
CA LEU A 63 1.04 2.50 5.98
C LEU A 63 0.23 2.09 7.21
N GLU A 64 -1.07 2.36 7.16
CA GLU A 64 -2.00 1.95 8.19
C GLU A 64 -3.03 1.02 7.60
N VAL A 65 -3.07 -0.21 8.10
CA VAL A 65 -3.97 -1.25 7.63
C VAL A 65 -4.83 -1.72 8.78
N THR A 66 -6.14 -1.55 8.68
CA THR A 66 -7.03 -1.88 9.78
C THR A 66 -7.34 -3.36 9.88
N ASN A 67 -7.10 -4.13 8.85
CA ASN A 67 -7.31 -5.57 8.87
C ASN A 67 -6.03 -6.33 8.48
N ARG A 68 -5.78 -6.56 7.20
CA ARG A 68 -4.68 -7.43 6.77
C ARG A 68 -3.77 -6.76 5.75
N LEU A 69 -2.47 -6.87 5.97
CA LEU A 69 -1.45 -6.49 5.02
C LEU A 69 -0.83 -7.75 4.43
N ARG A 70 -0.86 -7.86 3.10
CA ARG A 70 -0.15 -8.90 2.38
C ARG A 70 1.03 -8.30 1.65
N VAL A 71 2.20 -8.84 1.90
CA VAL A 71 3.43 -8.41 1.24
C VAL A 71 3.90 -9.52 0.33
N MET A 72 3.83 -9.28 -0.97
CA MET A 72 4.23 -10.24 -1.98
C MET A 72 5.75 -10.27 -2.15
N ASN A 73 6.28 -11.33 -2.75
CA ASN A 73 7.72 -11.51 -2.88
C ASN A 73 8.44 -10.43 -3.68
N SER A 74 7.74 -9.73 -4.56
CA SER A 74 8.30 -8.62 -5.34
C SER A 74 8.17 -7.26 -4.66
N ALA A 75 7.61 -7.20 -3.47
CA ALA A 75 7.37 -5.95 -2.78
C ALA A 75 8.62 -5.39 -2.12
N ASN A 76 8.68 -4.06 -2.08
CA ASN A 76 9.72 -3.33 -1.35
C ASN A 76 9.05 -2.24 -0.53
N LEU A 77 9.11 -2.36 0.77
CA LEU A 77 8.49 -1.43 1.70
C LEU A 77 9.55 -0.67 2.48
N GLN A 78 9.51 0.66 2.35
CA GLN A 78 10.34 1.55 3.17
C GLN A 78 9.39 2.46 3.95
N ALA A 79 8.75 1.89 4.97
CA ALA A 79 7.66 2.57 5.61
C ALA A 79 7.49 2.15 7.06
N ASN A 80 6.80 3.00 7.82
CA ASN A 80 6.29 2.64 9.12
C ASN A 80 4.91 2.02 8.93
N ILE A 81 4.72 0.81 9.44
CA ILE A 81 3.55 0.02 9.17
C ILE A 81 2.81 -0.26 10.47
N ASN A 82 1.50 0.03 10.46
CA ASN A 82 0.59 -0.42 11.50
C ASN A 82 -0.46 -1.31 10.84
N THR A 83 -0.52 -2.57 11.27
CA THR A 83 -1.49 -3.52 10.72
C THR A 83 -1.95 -4.48 11.81
N ARG A 84 -3.16 -4.99 11.64
CA ARG A 84 -3.69 -6.00 12.56
C ARG A 84 -3.13 -7.38 12.25
N PHE A 85 -3.10 -7.75 10.97
CA PHE A 85 -2.54 -9.02 10.50
C PHE A 85 -1.53 -8.76 9.41
N LEU A 86 -0.41 -9.46 9.45
CA LEU A 86 0.65 -9.34 8.46
C LEU A 86 0.91 -10.70 7.84
N ASP A 87 0.74 -10.79 6.51
CA ASP A 87 1.13 -11.93 5.72
C ASP A 87 2.34 -11.54 4.88
N TRP A 88 3.40 -12.30 4.99
CA TRP A 88 4.68 -12.00 4.37
C TRP A 88 5.13 -13.15 3.49
N GLU A 89 5.43 -12.87 2.24
CA GLU A 89 6.04 -13.84 1.34
C GLU A 89 7.56 -13.75 1.40
N GLU A 90 8.22 -14.90 1.27
CA GLU A 90 9.66 -14.96 1.20
C GLU A 90 10.16 -14.19 -0.01
N GLY A 91 11.23 -13.41 0.17
CA GLY A 91 11.79 -12.56 -0.88
C GLY A 91 11.37 -11.10 -0.81
N ALA A 92 10.30 -10.79 -0.10
CA ALA A 92 9.88 -9.40 0.10
C ALA A 92 10.89 -8.63 0.97
N GLU A 93 11.03 -7.34 0.68
CA GLU A 93 11.92 -6.46 1.44
C GLU A 93 11.13 -5.46 2.26
N LEU A 94 11.50 -5.30 3.52
CA LEU A 94 10.87 -4.36 4.43
C LEU A 94 11.94 -3.62 5.24
N GLU A 95 11.88 -2.29 5.19
CA GLU A 95 12.67 -1.42 6.05
C GLU A 95 11.72 -0.47 6.79
N GLY A 96 11.95 -0.26 8.09
CA GLY A 96 11.14 0.60 8.92
C GLY A 96 10.56 -0.15 10.11
N GLU A 97 9.61 0.48 10.78
CA GLU A 97 8.93 -0.13 11.92
C GLU A 97 7.65 -0.82 11.49
N VAL A 98 7.43 -2.00 12.03
CA VAL A 98 6.16 -2.72 11.88
C VAL A 98 5.54 -2.87 13.25
N ARG A 99 4.31 -2.39 13.38
CA ARG A 99 3.52 -2.55 14.60
C ARG A 99 2.25 -3.30 14.27
N THR A 100 1.93 -4.26 15.10
CA THR A 100 0.66 -4.97 15.00
C THR A 100 -0.22 -4.59 16.17
N PHE A 101 -1.53 -4.55 15.94
CA PHE A 101 -2.50 -4.24 16.97
C PHE A 101 -3.68 -5.21 16.90
N TYR A 102 -4.43 -5.28 17.96
CA TYR A 102 -5.60 -6.15 18.07
C TYR A 102 -6.88 -5.34 18.26
#